data_06d9f31876121a780408990c7e54de03
#
_entry.id   06d9f31876121a780408990c7e54de03
#
_cell.length_a   1.000
_cell.length_b   1.000
_cell.length_c   1.000
_cell.angle_alpha   90.00
_cell.angle_beta   90.00
_cell.angle_gamma   90.00
#
_symmetry.space_group_name_H-M   'P 1'
#
loop_
_entity.id
_entity.type
_entity.pdbx_description
1 polymer ?
#
loop_
_entity_poly.entity_id
_entity_poly.type
_entity_poly.pdbx_seq_one_letter_code
_entity_poly.pdbx_strand_id
1 'polypeptide(L)'
;FWLVSDVWLLTLTVRSVRHGEVHLPDEHTWEEFSPRSHSAGFWMLAAVSALMVSFALFTVTYNWDSMTYHLPRICQWAQNGTVDHYSTHCVRQISSPVLAEYVMLHLYLLTGKSDVLINLVQCLSAVLCGVYSWGIARKLGVSTAFSRLAAMMTLCMPILFAEAFTAEADIYSSLWMMLFAWLLLDFVKADTLRFAAAER
;
A
#
# COMPACT_ATOMS: atom_id res chain seq x y z
N PHE A 1 14.84 5.15 16.72
CA PHE A 1 13.60 4.75 17.42
C PHE A 1 12.66 4.00 16.46
N TRP A 2 12.38 4.52 15.28
CA TRP A 2 11.48 3.92 14.29
C TRP A 2 11.98 2.57 13.75
N LEU A 3 13.25 2.44 13.42
CA LEU A 3 13.86 1.17 12.97
C LEU A 3 13.68 0.04 14.00
N VAL A 4 13.74 0.37 15.28
CA VAL A 4 13.54 -0.61 16.37
C VAL A 4 12.08 -1.04 16.45
N SER A 5 11.12 -0.10 16.27
CA SER A 5 9.69 -0.42 16.24
C SER A 5 9.32 -1.26 15.01
N ASP A 6 9.90 -0.95 13.84
CA ASP A 6 9.64 -1.69 12.60
C ASP A 6 10.21 -3.11 12.66
N VAL A 7 11.44 -3.27 13.18
CA VAL A 7 12.04 -4.60 13.42
C VAL A 7 11.24 -5.38 14.46
N TRP A 8 10.74 -4.71 15.50
CA TRP A 8 9.91 -5.37 16.52
C TRP A 8 8.54 -5.79 15.96
N LEU A 9 7.87 -4.93 15.18
CA LEU A 9 6.63 -5.27 14.48
C LEU A 9 6.84 -6.41 13.48
N LEU A 10 7.92 -6.36 12.71
CA LEU A 10 8.27 -7.43 11.77
C LEU A 10 8.53 -8.76 12.50
N THR A 11 9.25 -8.73 13.64
CA THR A 11 9.50 -9.92 14.45
C THR A 11 8.22 -10.47 15.07
N LEU A 12 7.31 -9.62 15.54
CA LEU A 12 6.00 -10.05 16.04
C LEU A 12 5.17 -10.69 14.92
N THR A 13 5.12 -10.06 13.74
CA THR A 13 4.40 -10.59 12.57
C THR A 13 4.95 -11.94 12.15
N VAL A 14 6.29 -12.08 12.02
CA VAL A 14 6.96 -13.35 11.69
C VAL A 14 6.69 -14.41 12.76
N ARG A 15 6.69 -14.03 14.03
CA ARG A 15 6.40 -14.93 15.14
C ARG A 15 4.96 -15.41 15.12
N SER A 16 3.99 -14.52 14.92
CA SER A 16 2.56 -14.86 14.80
C SER A 16 2.27 -15.77 13.61
N VAL A 17 2.93 -15.53 12.46
CA VAL A 17 2.87 -16.42 11.29
C VAL A 17 3.44 -17.80 11.61
N ARG A 18 4.62 -17.89 12.28
CA ARG A 18 5.23 -19.16 12.67
C ARG A 18 4.42 -19.96 13.68
N HIS A 19 3.66 -19.30 14.55
CA HIS A 19 2.80 -19.97 15.52
C HIS A 19 1.41 -20.30 14.97
N GLY A 20 1.14 -20.05 13.68
CA GLY A 20 -0.14 -20.32 13.05
C GLY A 20 -1.28 -19.42 13.54
N GLU A 21 -0.94 -18.33 14.23
CA GLU A 21 -1.91 -17.34 14.73
C GLU A 21 -2.42 -16.42 13.62
N VAL A 22 -1.61 -16.23 12.56
CA VAL A 22 -1.98 -15.50 11.35
C VAL A 22 -1.81 -16.46 10.17
N HIS A 23 -2.90 -16.85 9.55
CA HIS A 23 -2.85 -17.55 8.29
C HIS A 23 -2.51 -16.57 7.17
N LEU A 24 -1.32 -16.71 6.59
CA LEU A 24 -1.08 -16.14 5.27
C LEU A 24 -2.14 -16.71 4.32
N PRO A 25 -2.51 -15.98 3.26
CA PRO A 25 -3.42 -16.51 2.25
C PRO A 25 -2.94 -17.89 1.82
N ASP A 26 -3.83 -18.88 1.88
CA ASP A 26 -3.54 -20.25 1.44
C ASP A 26 -2.94 -20.22 0.02
N GLU A 27 -2.05 -21.16 -0.30
CA GLU A 27 -1.50 -21.29 -1.65
C GLU A 27 -2.61 -21.26 -2.73
N HIS A 28 -3.78 -21.83 -2.45
CA HIS A 28 -4.97 -21.76 -3.29
C HIS A 28 -5.45 -20.33 -3.55
N THR A 29 -5.33 -19.42 -2.59
CA THR A 29 -5.75 -18.02 -2.76
C THR A 29 -4.84 -17.30 -3.75
N TRP A 30 -3.54 -17.59 -3.71
CA TRP A 30 -2.56 -17.02 -4.63
C TRP A 30 -2.58 -17.70 -6.01
N GLU A 31 -2.92 -19.00 -6.07
CA GLU A 31 -3.11 -19.70 -7.35
C GLU A 31 -4.25 -19.10 -8.18
N GLU A 32 -5.33 -18.65 -7.54
CA GLU A 32 -6.42 -17.96 -8.22
C GLU A 32 -6.00 -16.61 -8.81
N PHE A 33 -4.96 -15.98 -8.24
CA PHE A 33 -4.37 -14.74 -8.75
C PHE A 33 -3.22 -15.01 -9.74
N SER A 34 -2.87 -16.25 -9.96
CA SER A 34 -1.78 -16.66 -10.85
C SER A 34 -2.13 -16.44 -12.34
N PRO A 35 -1.12 -16.14 -13.19
CA PRO A 35 -1.27 -16.10 -14.65
C PRO A 35 -1.82 -17.41 -15.25
N ARG A 36 -1.64 -18.54 -14.56
CA ARG A 36 -2.18 -19.85 -14.97
C ARG A 36 -3.70 -19.90 -15.02
N SER A 37 -4.40 -19.01 -14.32
CA SER A 37 -5.86 -18.96 -14.36
C SER A 37 -6.42 -18.44 -15.69
N HIS A 38 -5.60 -17.95 -16.61
CA HIS A 38 -5.89 -17.50 -17.99
C HIS A 38 -7.21 -16.68 -18.13
N SER A 39 -7.74 -16.12 -17.04
CA SER A 39 -9.00 -15.40 -17.08
C SER A 39 -8.79 -13.99 -17.64
N ALA A 40 -9.72 -13.53 -18.46
CA ALA A 40 -9.72 -12.16 -18.97
C ALA A 40 -9.61 -11.11 -17.83
N GLY A 41 -10.24 -11.37 -16.68
CA GLY A 41 -10.18 -10.47 -15.51
C GLY A 41 -8.78 -10.32 -14.92
N PHE A 42 -7.97 -11.38 -14.90
CA PHE A 42 -6.57 -11.30 -14.48
C PHE A 42 -5.77 -10.39 -15.43
N TRP A 43 -5.88 -10.63 -16.73
CA TRP A 43 -5.14 -9.84 -17.71
C TRP A 43 -5.57 -8.38 -17.76
N MET A 44 -6.85 -8.10 -17.51
CA MET A 44 -7.33 -6.71 -17.37
C MET A 44 -6.71 -6.02 -16.14
N LEU A 45 -6.67 -6.68 -14.98
CA LEU A 45 -6.01 -6.15 -13.78
C LEU A 45 -4.53 -5.91 -14.02
N ALA A 46 -3.83 -6.87 -14.64
CA ALA A 46 -2.42 -6.74 -14.99
C ALA A 46 -2.18 -5.57 -15.97
N ALA A 47 -3.02 -5.42 -16.98
CA ALA A 47 -2.92 -4.33 -17.95
C ALA A 47 -3.17 -2.96 -17.31
N VAL A 48 -4.19 -2.82 -16.47
CA VAL A 48 -4.45 -1.57 -15.75
C VAL A 48 -3.29 -1.25 -14.80
N SER A 49 -2.80 -2.23 -14.04
CA SER A 49 -1.65 -2.03 -13.14
C SER A 49 -0.38 -1.63 -13.91
N ALA A 50 -0.09 -2.28 -15.03
CA ALA A 50 1.05 -1.95 -15.88
C ALA A 50 0.93 -0.54 -16.48
N LEU A 51 -0.28 -0.15 -16.88
CA LEU A 51 -0.57 1.21 -17.36
C LEU A 51 -0.31 2.23 -16.24
N MET A 52 -0.82 1.99 -15.04
CA MET A 52 -0.60 2.84 -13.87
C MET A 52 0.89 3.01 -13.56
N VAL A 53 1.66 1.92 -13.52
CA VAL A 53 3.11 1.97 -13.30
C VAL A 53 3.81 2.76 -14.40
N SER A 54 3.40 2.58 -15.65
CA SER A 54 3.94 3.36 -16.78
C SER A 54 3.68 4.85 -16.59
N PHE A 55 2.44 5.24 -16.24
CA PHE A 55 2.14 6.64 -15.94
C PHE A 55 2.97 7.17 -14.76
N ALA A 56 3.10 6.41 -13.67
CA ALA A 56 3.88 6.83 -12.51
C ALA A 56 5.36 7.10 -12.83
N LEU A 57 5.94 6.35 -13.78
CA LEU A 57 7.33 6.51 -14.21
C LEU A 57 7.54 7.69 -15.18
N PHE A 58 6.54 8.03 -16.00
CA PHE A 58 6.68 9.03 -17.05
C PHE A 58 5.94 10.34 -16.77
N THR A 59 5.10 10.39 -15.73
CA THR A 59 4.37 11.61 -15.35
C THR A 59 5.17 12.39 -14.30
N VAL A 60 5.36 13.66 -14.57
CA VAL A 60 5.94 14.60 -13.59
C VAL A 60 4.89 14.88 -12.53
N THR A 61 5.30 14.89 -11.27
CA THR A 61 4.45 15.30 -10.15
C THR A 61 4.03 16.76 -10.31
N TYR A 62 2.72 17.04 -10.32
CA TYR A 62 2.19 18.36 -10.66
C TYR A 62 1.13 18.90 -9.70
N ASN A 63 0.61 18.06 -8.80
CA ASN A 63 -0.47 18.47 -7.93
C ASN A 63 -0.01 19.39 -6.79
N TRP A 64 -0.93 20.15 -6.26
CA TRP A 64 -0.67 21.20 -5.28
C TRP A 64 -0.01 20.67 -3.99
N ASP A 65 -0.54 19.61 -3.41
CA ASP A 65 -0.07 19.06 -2.14
C ASP A 65 1.33 18.46 -2.27
N SER A 66 1.58 17.71 -3.32
CA SER A 66 2.92 17.20 -3.61
C SER A 66 3.96 18.31 -3.73
N MET A 67 3.62 19.41 -4.42
CA MET A 67 4.55 20.50 -4.70
C MET A 67 4.69 21.49 -3.53
N THR A 68 3.72 21.55 -2.61
CA THR A 68 3.76 22.52 -1.50
C THR A 68 4.37 21.95 -0.22
N TYR A 69 4.18 20.67 0.10
CA TYR A 69 4.70 20.14 1.36
C TYR A 69 5.34 18.75 1.28
N HIS A 70 4.92 17.82 0.43
CA HIS A 70 5.55 16.49 0.35
C HIS A 70 6.95 16.55 -0.27
N LEU A 71 7.09 17.01 -1.51
CA LEU A 71 8.39 17.12 -2.18
C LEU A 71 9.32 18.15 -1.53
N PRO A 72 8.86 19.37 -1.14
CA PRO A 72 9.72 20.30 -0.46
C PRO A 72 10.30 19.75 0.85
N ARG A 73 9.52 18.98 1.62
CA ARG A 73 9.99 18.29 2.83
C ARG A 73 11.13 17.31 2.50
N ILE A 74 10.94 16.45 1.50
CA ILE A 74 11.95 15.48 1.06
C ILE A 74 13.22 16.19 0.61
N CYS A 75 13.11 17.23 -0.20
CA CYS A 75 14.24 18.03 -0.66
C CYS A 75 14.99 18.70 0.50
N GLN A 76 14.26 19.26 1.46
CA GLN A 76 14.84 19.92 2.63
C GLN A 76 15.61 18.92 3.51
N TRP A 77 15.05 17.75 3.77
CA TRP A 77 15.74 16.68 4.50
C TRP A 77 16.99 16.19 3.77
N ALA A 78 16.91 16.01 2.45
CA ALA A 78 18.06 15.60 1.65
C ALA A 78 19.16 16.66 1.57
N GLN A 79 18.81 17.95 1.67
CA GLN A 79 19.77 19.06 1.71
C GLN A 79 20.43 19.19 3.09
N ASN A 80 19.66 19.08 4.15
CA ASN A 80 20.14 19.21 5.51
C ASN A 80 20.88 17.96 6.02
N GLY A 81 20.70 16.80 5.36
CA GLY A 81 21.25 15.52 5.80
C GLY A 81 20.60 14.99 7.10
N THR A 82 19.44 15.51 7.47
CA THR A 82 18.67 15.13 8.67
C THR A 82 17.19 15.22 8.38
N VAL A 83 16.39 14.42 9.10
CA VAL A 83 14.91 14.42 9.03
C VAL A 83 14.28 15.24 10.15
N ASP A 84 15.04 16.10 10.80
CA ASP A 84 14.57 16.98 11.84
C ASP A 84 13.65 18.07 11.29
N HIS A 85 12.93 18.72 12.20
CA HIS A 85 12.15 19.90 11.87
C HIS A 85 13.05 21.07 11.44
N TYR A 86 12.59 21.82 10.47
CA TYR A 86 13.27 22.99 9.92
C TYR A 86 12.32 24.19 9.86
N SER A 87 12.89 25.38 9.74
CA SER A 87 12.10 26.60 9.62
C SER A 87 11.38 26.66 8.27
N THR A 88 10.06 26.79 8.30
CA THR A 88 9.21 26.89 7.11
C THR A 88 7.96 27.72 7.39
N HIS A 89 7.46 28.39 6.36
CA HIS A 89 6.16 29.07 6.42
C HIS A 89 4.97 28.11 6.18
N CYS A 90 5.21 26.93 5.64
CA CYS A 90 4.20 25.92 5.39
C CYS A 90 4.12 24.92 6.54
N VAL A 91 3.18 25.11 7.46
CA VAL A 91 2.99 24.25 8.64
C VAL A 91 2.84 22.79 8.27
N ARG A 92 2.20 22.45 7.14
CA ARG A 92 2.03 21.06 6.67
C ARG A 92 3.36 20.33 6.45
N GLN A 93 4.43 21.05 6.13
CA GLN A 93 5.76 20.44 5.98
C GLN A 93 6.34 19.88 7.28
N ILE A 94 5.81 20.26 8.44
CA ILE A 94 6.30 19.80 9.75
C ILE A 94 5.23 19.08 10.57
N SER A 95 3.93 19.28 10.28
CA SER A 95 2.82 18.71 11.05
C SER A 95 2.16 17.48 10.41
N SER A 96 2.28 17.29 9.10
CA SER A 96 1.69 16.13 8.40
C SER A 96 2.44 14.84 8.72
N PRO A 97 1.76 13.67 8.74
CA PRO A 97 2.42 12.37 8.90
C PRO A 97 3.55 12.17 7.89
N VAL A 98 4.61 11.48 8.29
CA VAL A 98 5.89 11.45 7.54
C VAL A 98 6.25 10.08 6.96
N LEU A 99 5.45 9.04 7.20
CA LEU A 99 5.83 7.67 6.86
C LEU A 99 6.02 7.46 5.35
N ALA A 100 5.14 8.03 4.53
CA ALA A 100 5.24 7.94 3.07
C ALA A 100 6.47 8.69 2.57
N GLU A 101 6.74 9.88 3.13
CA GLU A 101 7.88 10.71 2.75
C GLU A 101 9.23 10.08 3.12
N TYR A 102 9.29 9.26 4.16
CA TYR A 102 10.51 8.49 4.44
C TYR A 102 10.79 7.47 3.33
N VAL A 103 9.77 6.78 2.82
CA VAL A 103 9.93 5.87 1.70
C VAL A 103 10.34 6.64 0.44
N MET A 104 9.67 7.75 0.15
CA MET A 104 9.99 8.63 -0.97
C MET A 104 11.42 9.20 -0.87
N LEU A 105 11.86 9.61 0.33
CA LEU A 105 13.22 10.10 0.59
C LEU A 105 14.27 9.03 0.25
N HIS A 106 14.03 7.77 0.64
CA HIS A 106 14.94 6.68 0.28
C HIS A 106 15.06 6.52 -1.23
N LEU A 107 13.94 6.53 -1.96
CA LEU A 107 13.95 6.46 -3.42
C LEU A 107 14.66 7.67 -4.03
N TYR A 108 14.41 8.86 -3.53
CA TYR A 108 15.04 10.10 -3.97
C TYR A 108 16.56 10.05 -3.80
N LEU A 109 17.07 9.58 -2.65
CA LEU A 109 18.50 9.45 -2.40
C LEU A 109 19.13 8.34 -3.24
N LEU A 110 18.48 7.20 -3.41
CA LEU A 110 18.95 6.08 -4.23
C LEU A 110 19.07 6.44 -5.72
N THR A 111 18.22 7.32 -6.20
CA THR A 111 18.25 7.79 -7.61
C THR A 111 19.19 8.99 -7.84
N GLY A 112 20.02 9.32 -6.86
CA GLY A 112 20.94 10.47 -6.97
C GLY A 112 20.22 11.82 -6.89
N LYS A 113 19.17 11.90 -6.09
CA LYS A 113 18.29 13.06 -5.90
C LYS A 113 17.38 13.36 -7.10
N SER A 114 16.94 12.31 -7.80
CA SER A 114 15.93 12.38 -8.85
C SER A 114 14.55 11.98 -8.28
N ASP A 115 13.50 12.63 -8.73
CA ASP A 115 12.12 12.40 -8.33
C ASP A 115 11.42 11.31 -9.18
N VAL A 116 12.10 10.75 -10.18
CA VAL A 116 11.53 9.82 -11.17
C VAL A 116 10.82 8.59 -10.57
N LEU A 117 11.23 8.13 -9.38
CA LEU A 117 10.62 6.97 -8.72
C LEU A 117 9.65 7.34 -7.59
N ILE A 118 9.49 8.61 -7.25
CA ILE A 118 8.70 9.04 -6.08
C ILE A 118 7.24 8.66 -6.25
N ASN A 119 6.66 8.87 -7.44
CA ASN A 119 5.27 8.54 -7.74
C ASN A 119 4.97 7.04 -7.63
N LEU A 120 5.99 6.17 -7.70
CA LEU A 120 5.81 4.73 -7.52
C LEU A 120 5.30 4.37 -6.12
N VAL A 121 5.54 5.18 -5.09
CA VAL A 121 5.06 4.91 -3.74
C VAL A 121 3.53 4.88 -3.71
N GLN A 122 2.89 5.91 -4.27
CA GLN A 122 1.43 5.97 -4.39
C GLN A 122 0.90 4.93 -5.38
N CYS A 123 1.54 4.79 -6.53
CA CYS A 123 1.12 3.85 -7.58
C CYS A 123 1.14 2.40 -7.09
N LEU A 124 2.23 1.94 -6.49
CA LEU A 124 2.31 0.58 -5.94
C LEU A 124 1.34 0.37 -4.79
N SER A 125 1.12 1.39 -3.97
CA SER A 125 0.09 1.36 -2.92
C SER A 125 -1.31 1.19 -3.51
N ALA A 126 -1.63 1.87 -4.63
CA ALA A 126 -2.90 1.72 -5.33
C ALA A 126 -3.09 0.29 -5.87
N VAL A 127 -2.06 -0.26 -6.51
CA VAL A 127 -2.09 -1.65 -7.01
C VAL A 127 -2.31 -2.63 -5.85
N LEU A 128 -1.60 -2.46 -4.74
CA LEU A 128 -1.77 -3.29 -3.55
C LEU A 128 -3.16 -3.12 -2.91
N CYS A 129 -3.74 -1.92 -2.89
CA CYS A 129 -5.13 -1.72 -2.47
C CYS A 129 -6.11 -2.55 -3.33
N GLY A 130 -5.88 -2.63 -4.65
CA GLY A 130 -6.64 -3.52 -5.52
C GLY A 130 -6.50 -4.99 -5.15
N VAL A 131 -5.27 -5.45 -4.86
CA VAL A 131 -5.00 -6.82 -4.40
C VAL A 131 -5.68 -7.13 -3.07
N TYR A 132 -5.58 -6.23 -2.09
CA TYR A 132 -6.26 -6.40 -0.80
C TYR A 132 -7.77 -6.35 -0.93
N SER A 133 -8.33 -5.50 -1.80
CA SER A 133 -9.75 -5.45 -2.09
C SER A 133 -10.27 -6.80 -2.61
N TRP A 134 -9.55 -7.40 -3.57
CA TRP A 134 -9.82 -8.77 -4.03
C TRP A 134 -9.76 -9.78 -2.87
N GLY A 135 -8.67 -9.77 -2.11
CA GLY A 135 -8.46 -10.74 -1.05
C GLY A 135 -9.47 -10.63 0.10
N ILE A 136 -9.83 -9.40 0.51
CA ILE A 136 -10.87 -9.15 1.52
C ILE A 136 -12.21 -9.71 1.03
N ALA A 137 -12.58 -9.45 -0.23
CA ALA A 137 -13.79 -10.00 -0.82
C ALA A 137 -13.79 -11.54 -0.82
N ARG A 138 -12.64 -12.17 -1.12
CA ARG A 138 -12.48 -13.64 -1.02
C ARG A 138 -12.65 -14.14 0.41
N LYS A 139 -12.06 -13.47 1.39
CA LYS A 139 -12.22 -13.81 2.81
C LYS A 139 -13.66 -13.71 3.30
N LEU A 140 -14.44 -12.79 2.73
CA LEU A 140 -15.86 -12.63 3.00
C LEU A 140 -16.75 -13.66 2.26
N GLY A 141 -16.17 -14.60 1.49
CA GLY A 141 -16.89 -15.63 0.77
C GLY A 141 -17.43 -15.19 -0.59
N VAL A 142 -17.03 -14.04 -1.09
CA VAL A 142 -17.43 -13.55 -2.42
C VAL A 142 -16.78 -14.44 -3.51
N SER A 143 -17.50 -14.73 -4.58
CA SER A 143 -16.97 -15.53 -5.69
C SER A 143 -15.76 -14.87 -6.36
N THR A 144 -14.89 -15.65 -6.97
CA THR A 144 -13.67 -15.16 -7.65
C THR A 144 -13.98 -14.08 -8.70
N ALA A 145 -15.07 -14.22 -9.46
CA ALA A 145 -15.45 -13.23 -10.47
C ALA A 145 -15.79 -11.87 -9.85
N PHE A 146 -16.62 -11.85 -8.82
CA PHE A 146 -16.98 -10.61 -8.12
C PHE A 146 -15.83 -10.03 -7.30
N SER A 147 -14.94 -10.86 -6.77
CA SER A 147 -13.72 -10.37 -6.07
C SER A 147 -12.76 -9.68 -7.06
N ARG A 148 -12.61 -10.19 -8.29
CA ARG A 148 -11.87 -9.51 -9.35
C ARG A 148 -12.54 -8.20 -9.76
N LEU A 149 -13.88 -8.17 -9.81
CA LEU A 149 -14.62 -6.93 -10.05
C LEU A 149 -14.35 -5.91 -8.94
N ALA A 150 -14.33 -6.31 -7.66
CA ALA A 150 -13.98 -5.43 -6.55
C ALA A 150 -12.58 -4.81 -6.73
N ALA A 151 -11.58 -5.62 -7.10
CA ALA A 151 -10.25 -5.11 -7.42
C ALA A 151 -10.24 -4.10 -8.58
N MET A 152 -10.96 -4.43 -9.66
CA MET A 152 -11.10 -3.51 -10.81
C MET A 152 -11.78 -2.20 -10.42
N MET A 153 -12.87 -2.25 -9.65
CA MET A 153 -13.55 -1.06 -9.16
C MET A 153 -12.62 -0.19 -8.31
N THR A 154 -11.78 -0.81 -7.47
CA THR A 154 -10.77 -0.10 -6.68
C THR A 154 -9.77 0.62 -7.58
N LEU A 155 -9.15 -0.08 -8.54
CA LEU A 155 -8.13 0.49 -9.42
C LEU A 155 -8.68 1.52 -10.41
N CYS A 156 -9.94 1.35 -10.83
CA CYS A 156 -10.60 2.26 -11.76
C CYS A 156 -11.37 3.40 -11.06
N MET A 157 -11.31 3.51 -9.73
CA MET A 157 -11.90 4.63 -9.01
C MET A 157 -11.21 5.93 -9.46
N PRO A 158 -11.94 6.93 -9.99
CA PRO A 158 -11.32 8.10 -10.62
C PRO A 158 -10.33 8.85 -9.71
N ILE A 159 -10.68 9.02 -8.44
CA ILE A 159 -9.81 9.71 -7.47
C ILE A 159 -8.54 8.91 -7.21
N LEU A 160 -8.64 7.60 -6.97
CA LEU A 160 -7.49 6.74 -6.75
C LEU A 160 -6.57 6.73 -7.97
N PHE A 161 -7.15 6.66 -9.17
CA PHE A 161 -6.38 6.69 -10.40
C PHE A 161 -5.65 8.03 -10.57
N ALA A 162 -6.29 9.15 -10.29
CA ALA A 162 -5.68 10.47 -10.37
C ALA A 162 -4.55 10.66 -9.35
N GLU A 163 -4.75 10.22 -8.12
CA GLU A 163 -3.77 10.32 -7.02
C GLU A 163 -2.60 9.35 -7.15
N ALA A 164 -2.76 8.24 -7.88
CA ALA A 164 -1.73 7.21 -8.01
C ALA A 164 -0.43 7.68 -8.68
N PHE A 165 -0.44 8.86 -9.34
CA PHE A 165 0.72 9.42 -10.04
C PHE A 165 1.27 10.68 -9.36
N THR A 166 0.96 10.85 -8.09
CA THR A 166 1.36 12.00 -7.28
C THR A 166 2.34 11.59 -6.19
N ALA A 167 2.99 12.56 -5.57
CA ALA A 167 3.87 12.35 -4.42
C ALA A 167 3.13 12.63 -3.09
N GLU A 168 1.88 12.21 -2.99
CA GLU A 168 1.06 12.33 -1.78
C GLU A 168 1.21 11.10 -0.86
N ALA A 169 0.41 11.04 0.21
CA ALA A 169 0.46 9.96 1.20
C ALA A 169 -0.89 9.24 1.37
N ASP A 170 -1.94 9.66 0.67
CA ASP A 170 -3.33 9.25 0.94
C ASP A 170 -3.58 7.79 0.56
N ILE A 171 -3.14 7.36 -0.62
CA ILE A 171 -3.26 5.96 -1.04
C ILE A 171 -2.32 5.08 -0.23
N TYR A 172 -1.12 5.57 0.10
CA TYR A 172 -0.20 4.85 0.98
C TYR A 172 -0.83 4.62 2.37
N SER A 173 -1.50 5.62 2.92
CA SER A 173 -2.25 5.48 4.17
C SER A 173 -3.43 4.52 4.03
N SER A 174 -4.15 4.57 2.91
CA SER A 174 -5.24 3.66 2.58
C SER A 174 -4.79 2.21 2.49
N LEU A 175 -3.59 1.95 1.98
CA LEU A 175 -2.98 0.62 1.95
C LEU A 175 -2.86 0.04 3.37
N TRP A 176 -2.40 0.82 4.34
CA TRP A 176 -2.29 0.37 5.74
C TRP A 176 -3.66 0.08 6.36
N MET A 177 -4.68 0.87 6.02
CA MET A 177 -6.06 0.60 6.44
C MET A 177 -6.60 -0.71 5.83
N MET A 178 -6.30 -0.98 4.56
CA MET A 178 -6.68 -2.25 3.90
C MET A 178 -5.97 -3.44 4.53
N LEU A 179 -4.67 -3.31 4.82
CA LEU A 179 -3.90 -4.34 5.53
C LEU A 179 -4.47 -4.60 6.92
N PHE A 180 -4.79 -3.54 7.66
CA PHE A 180 -5.44 -3.67 8.97
C PHE A 180 -6.77 -4.42 8.88
N ALA A 181 -7.64 -4.06 7.93
CA ALA A 181 -8.92 -4.76 7.71
C ALA A 181 -8.71 -6.24 7.34
N TRP A 182 -7.70 -6.55 6.53
CA TRP A 182 -7.32 -7.91 6.20
C TRP A 182 -6.95 -8.73 7.45
N LEU A 183 -6.05 -8.19 8.29
CA LEU A 183 -5.59 -8.86 9.51
C LEU A 183 -6.72 -8.98 10.55
N LEU A 184 -7.58 -7.97 10.67
CA LEU A 184 -8.74 -8.00 11.54
C LEU A 184 -9.71 -9.13 11.16
N LEU A 185 -9.95 -9.35 9.87
CA LEU A 185 -10.79 -10.46 9.41
C LEU A 185 -10.19 -11.83 9.77
N ASP A 186 -8.88 -11.99 9.71
CA ASP A 186 -8.22 -13.23 10.14
C ASP A 186 -8.38 -13.44 11.65
N PHE A 187 -8.17 -12.39 12.43
CA PHE A 187 -8.34 -12.45 13.88
C PHE A 187 -9.77 -12.84 14.28
N VAL A 188 -10.78 -12.18 13.70
CA VAL A 188 -12.20 -12.47 13.99
C VAL A 188 -12.55 -13.91 13.60
N LYS A 189 -12.08 -14.40 12.44
CA LYS A 189 -12.33 -15.80 12.03
C LYS A 189 -11.67 -16.80 12.98
N ALA A 190 -10.44 -16.57 13.37
CA ALA A 190 -9.72 -17.44 14.30
C ALA A 190 -10.42 -17.54 15.64
N ASP A 191 -10.92 -16.42 16.17
CA ASP A 191 -11.62 -16.35 17.43
C ASP A 191 -12.98 -17.09 17.38
N THR A 192 -13.74 -16.90 16.30
CA THR A 192 -15.01 -17.61 16.08
C THR A 192 -14.81 -19.13 16.06
N LEU A 193 -13.73 -19.61 15.43
CA LEU A 193 -13.41 -21.05 15.40
C LEU A 193 -13.01 -21.60 16.77
N ARG A 194 -12.31 -20.81 17.60
CA ARG A 194 -11.95 -21.20 18.98
C ARG A 194 -13.18 -21.31 19.86
N PHE A 195 -14.12 -20.36 19.79
CA PHE A 195 -15.38 -20.43 20.53
C PHE A 195 -16.22 -21.65 20.13
N ALA A 196 -16.38 -21.90 18.83
CA ALA A 196 -17.12 -23.05 18.33
C ALA A 196 -16.48 -24.40 18.70
N ALA A 197 -15.16 -24.46 18.91
CA ALA A 197 -14.45 -25.66 19.38
C ALA A 197 -14.57 -25.86 20.89
N ALA A 198 -14.75 -24.79 21.67
CA ALA A 198 -14.91 -24.86 23.13
C ALA A 198 -16.35 -25.27 23.59
N GLU A 199 -17.32 -25.13 22.68
CA GLU A 199 -18.73 -25.52 22.94
C GLU A 199 -19.03 -26.99 22.58
N ARG A 200 -18.06 -27.72 22.01
CA ARG A 200 -18.16 -29.17 21.69
C ARG A 200 -17.44 -30.04 22.71
#